data_e2c27bf6348493b4da4d2dddd1e4833f
#
_entry.id   e2c27bf6348493b4da4d2dddd1e4833f
#
_cell.length_a   1.000
_cell.length_b   1.000
_cell.length_c   1.000
_cell.angle_alpha   90.00
_cell.angle_beta   90.00
_cell.angle_gamma   90.00
#
_symmetry.space_group_name_H-M   'P 1'
#
loop_
_entity.id
_entity.type
_entity.pdbx_description
1 polymer ?
#
loop_
_entity_poly.entity_id
_entity_poly.type
_entity_poly.pdbx_seq_one_letter_code
_entity_poly.pdbx_strand_id
1 'polypeptide(L)'
;IALARAAGDAILAIYNAPETANIQAKSDSSPLTAADLAAHSVIVHGLPSLLDIPLISEESTLPPFTERQRWRAYWLIDPLDGTKEFIAHNGQFTVNIALIMDGVPRLGVVHVPVNDETYLGLDKTIAADDITRAEKYQAGCKLRVLRTRSMAERLAHQQPLDVLMSLRHGSAEAAALMEKLQAAWPAPINRRSAGSSLKFCRLAEGLADFYPRLAPTCEWDTAAAQAVLVAAGGMVVRADTFAPLSYNTSESVLNPSFLAMGDANFNWQSLLR
;
A
#
# COMPACT_ATOMS: atom_id res chain seq x y z
N ILE A 1 -11.81 9.02 3.94
CA ILE A 1 -12.31 8.74 2.58
C ILE A 1 -12.52 10.05 1.82
N ALA A 2 -13.36 10.98 2.30
CA ALA A 2 -13.65 12.23 1.58
C ALA A 2 -12.38 13.01 1.21
N LEU A 3 -11.41 13.13 2.13
CA LEU A 3 -10.15 13.81 1.91
C LEU A 3 -9.29 13.12 0.82
N ALA A 4 -9.21 11.79 0.83
CA ALA A 4 -8.46 11.05 -0.19
C ALA A 4 -9.10 11.20 -1.59
N ARG A 5 -10.44 11.25 -1.67
CA ARG A 5 -11.15 11.53 -2.92
C ARG A 5 -10.91 12.96 -3.41
N ALA A 6 -10.96 13.95 -2.52
CA ALA A 6 -10.64 15.33 -2.88
C ALA A 6 -9.20 15.48 -3.41
N ALA A 7 -8.23 14.76 -2.84
CA ALA A 7 -6.88 14.70 -3.39
C ALA A 7 -6.86 14.01 -4.76
N GLY A 8 -7.61 12.93 -4.93
CA GLY A 8 -7.81 12.26 -6.22
C GLY A 8 -8.40 13.18 -7.30
N ASP A 9 -9.39 14.00 -6.95
CA ASP A 9 -9.99 14.98 -7.86
C ASP A 9 -8.95 16.01 -8.31
N ALA A 10 -8.07 16.48 -7.40
CA ALA A 10 -6.97 17.37 -7.73
C ALA A 10 -5.96 16.74 -8.70
N ILE A 11 -5.65 15.44 -8.51
CA ILE A 11 -4.82 14.67 -9.44
C ILE A 11 -5.48 14.57 -10.81
N LEU A 12 -6.77 14.19 -10.85
CA LEU A 12 -7.50 14.00 -12.12
C LEU A 12 -7.65 15.27 -12.93
N ALA A 13 -7.74 16.43 -12.29
CA ALA A 13 -7.74 17.73 -12.98
C ALA A 13 -6.48 17.92 -13.84
N ILE A 14 -5.32 17.44 -13.37
CA ILE A 14 -4.04 17.51 -14.09
C ILE A 14 -3.88 16.31 -15.04
N TYR A 15 -4.31 15.14 -14.63
CA TYR A 15 -4.25 13.91 -15.44
C TYR A 15 -5.02 14.06 -16.77
N ASN A 16 -6.16 14.73 -16.73
CA ASN A 16 -7.01 14.96 -17.89
C ASN A 16 -6.56 16.18 -18.75
N ALA A 17 -5.57 16.96 -18.27
CA ALA A 17 -4.98 18.10 -18.96
C ALA A 17 -3.44 17.97 -18.91
N PRO A 18 -2.86 17.03 -19.66
CA PRO A 18 -1.44 16.62 -19.50
C PRO A 18 -0.44 17.75 -19.78
N GLU A 19 -0.80 18.78 -20.53
CA GLU A 19 -0.01 20.00 -20.74
C GLU A 19 0.27 20.77 -19.45
N THR A 20 -0.50 20.55 -18.40
CA THR A 20 -0.34 21.19 -17.07
C THR A 20 0.47 20.33 -16.09
N ALA A 21 0.87 19.12 -16.45
CA ALA A 21 1.50 18.16 -15.55
C ALA A 21 2.87 18.62 -15.01
N ASN A 22 3.59 19.46 -15.76
CA ASN A 22 4.88 20.08 -15.36
C ASN A 22 5.84 19.07 -14.67
N ILE A 23 6.27 18.07 -15.42
CA ILE A 23 7.10 16.97 -14.91
C ILE A 23 8.51 17.49 -14.56
N GLN A 24 8.96 17.24 -13.33
CA GLN A 24 10.28 17.54 -12.83
C GLN A 24 10.95 16.25 -12.31
N ALA A 25 12.27 16.28 -12.13
CA ALA A 25 13.01 15.20 -11.48
C ALA A 25 13.30 15.58 -10.02
N LYS A 26 13.01 14.69 -9.07
CA LYS A 26 13.43 14.80 -7.67
C LYS A 26 14.95 14.54 -7.53
N SER A 27 15.52 14.78 -6.36
CA SER A 27 16.93 14.54 -6.07
C SER A 27 17.37 13.07 -6.26
N ASP A 28 16.44 12.12 -6.12
CA ASP A 28 16.64 10.69 -6.34
C ASP A 28 16.34 10.25 -7.80
N SER A 29 16.16 11.23 -8.73
CA SER A 29 15.79 11.02 -10.12
C SER A 29 14.39 10.42 -10.34
N SER A 30 13.54 10.34 -9.32
CA SER A 30 12.11 10.01 -9.50
C SER A 30 11.35 11.21 -10.08
N PRO A 31 10.28 11.00 -10.84
CA PRO A 31 9.49 12.10 -11.38
C PRO A 31 8.63 12.73 -10.27
N LEU A 32 8.53 14.05 -10.29
CA LEU A 32 7.58 14.86 -9.55
C LEU A 32 6.68 15.57 -10.55
N THR A 33 5.40 15.56 -10.33
CA THR A 33 4.46 16.28 -11.17
C THR A 33 3.66 17.34 -10.38
N ALA A 34 3.01 18.25 -11.09
CA ALA A 34 2.10 19.19 -10.45
C ALA A 34 0.95 18.47 -9.71
N ALA A 35 0.61 17.24 -10.13
CA ALA A 35 -0.43 16.42 -9.50
C ALA A 35 -0.04 15.96 -8.11
N ASP A 36 1.24 15.55 -7.89
CA ASP A 36 1.78 15.18 -6.58
C ASP A 36 1.61 16.35 -5.59
N LEU A 37 2.01 17.55 -6.01
CA LEU A 37 1.94 18.77 -5.18
C LEU A 37 0.49 19.23 -4.93
N ALA A 38 -0.40 19.10 -5.91
CA ALA A 38 -1.80 19.45 -5.76
C ALA A 38 -2.50 18.53 -4.75
N ALA A 39 -2.29 17.21 -4.86
CA ALA A 39 -2.81 16.23 -3.92
C ALA A 39 -2.21 16.42 -2.51
N HIS A 40 -0.90 16.65 -2.42
CA HIS A 40 -0.21 16.95 -1.17
C HIS A 40 -0.86 18.13 -0.45
N SER A 41 -1.07 19.24 -1.16
CA SER A 41 -1.70 20.44 -0.58
C SER A 41 -3.09 20.14 0.00
N VAL A 42 -3.93 19.41 -0.72
CA VAL A 42 -5.27 19.03 -0.25
C VAL A 42 -5.19 18.21 1.03
N ILE A 43 -4.29 17.20 1.07
CA ILE A 43 -4.19 16.29 2.22
C ILE A 43 -3.66 17.02 3.44
N VAL A 44 -2.55 17.75 3.31
CA VAL A 44 -1.89 18.44 4.44
C VAL A 44 -2.79 19.49 5.07
N HIS A 45 -3.58 20.23 4.28
CA HIS A 45 -4.53 21.19 4.83
C HIS A 45 -5.77 20.55 5.47
N GLY A 46 -6.16 19.36 5.00
CA GLY A 46 -7.36 18.67 5.50
C GLY A 46 -7.13 17.83 6.77
N LEU A 47 -5.96 17.19 6.92
CA LEU A 47 -5.69 16.27 8.02
C LEU A 47 -5.80 16.88 9.42
N PRO A 48 -5.32 18.13 9.69
CA PRO A 48 -5.45 18.72 11.03
C PRO A 48 -6.90 18.86 11.52
N SER A 49 -7.86 19.00 10.62
CA SER A 49 -9.28 19.04 10.99
C SER A 49 -9.82 17.69 11.44
N LEU A 50 -9.15 16.57 11.10
CA LEU A 50 -9.52 15.22 11.53
C LEU A 50 -8.76 14.83 12.79
N LEU A 51 -7.46 15.07 12.82
CA LEU A 51 -6.59 14.81 13.98
C LEU A 51 -5.30 15.64 13.79
N ASP A 52 -5.09 16.61 14.67
CA ASP A 52 -3.92 17.51 14.63
C ASP A 52 -2.71 16.86 15.31
N ILE A 53 -1.94 16.12 14.51
CA ILE A 53 -0.72 15.39 14.91
C ILE A 53 0.36 15.57 13.85
N PRO A 54 1.64 15.23 14.15
CA PRO A 54 2.72 15.26 13.17
C PRO A 54 2.40 14.50 11.88
N LEU A 55 3.05 14.91 10.79
CA LEU A 55 2.84 14.34 9.46
C LEU A 55 4.18 14.11 8.77
N ILE A 56 4.30 12.96 8.10
CA ILE A 56 5.35 12.65 7.13
C ILE A 56 4.68 12.49 5.76
N SER A 57 5.18 13.20 4.77
CA SER A 57 4.75 13.09 3.38
C SER A 57 5.94 12.91 2.46
N GLU A 58 5.78 12.15 1.38
CA GLU A 58 6.77 12.03 0.31
C GLU A 58 7.17 13.41 -0.23
N GLU A 59 6.24 14.37 -0.28
CA GLU A 59 6.43 15.70 -0.86
C GLU A 59 6.83 16.77 0.18
N SER A 60 7.20 16.35 1.39
CA SER A 60 7.69 17.25 2.44
C SER A 60 9.14 16.95 2.82
N THR A 61 9.80 17.95 3.38
CA THR A 61 11.09 17.70 4.05
C THR A 61 10.89 16.73 5.21
N LEU A 62 11.61 15.61 5.20
CA LEU A 62 11.55 14.63 6.28
C LEU A 62 12.14 15.21 7.58
N PRO A 63 11.37 15.23 8.68
CA PRO A 63 11.90 15.63 9.98
C PRO A 63 13.02 14.68 10.44
N PRO A 64 14.03 15.16 11.18
CA PRO A 64 15.13 14.33 11.65
C PRO A 64 14.61 13.20 12.57
N PHE A 65 15.27 12.04 12.54
CA PHE A 65 14.85 10.88 13.34
C PHE A 65 14.85 11.16 14.84
N THR A 66 15.77 11.98 15.31
CA THR A 66 15.83 12.44 16.72
C THR A 66 14.54 13.13 17.20
N GLU A 67 13.77 13.70 16.29
CA GLU A 67 12.46 14.28 16.55
C GLU A 67 11.37 13.22 16.40
N ARG A 68 11.24 12.61 15.20
CA ARG A 68 10.12 11.73 14.85
C ARG A 68 10.11 10.39 15.58
N GLN A 69 11.25 9.90 16.12
CA GLN A 69 11.30 8.70 16.97
C GLN A 69 10.47 8.82 18.26
N ARG A 70 10.12 10.06 18.68
CA ARG A 70 9.30 10.31 19.87
C ARG A 70 7.80 10.37 19.57
N TRP A 71 7.43 10.33 18.30
CA TRP A 71 6.03 10.42 17.90
C TRP A 71 5.34 9.08 18.14
N ARG A 72 4.35 9.10 19.01
CA ARG A 72 3.53 7.91 19.24
C ARG A 72 2.42 7.76 18.20
N ALA A 73 1.98 8.87 17.61
CA ALA A 73 1.03 8.89 16.52
C ALA A 73 1.44 9.95 15.49
N TYR A 74 1.28 9.63 14.19
CA TYR A 74 1.54 10.56 13.10
C TYR A 74 0.82 10.10 11.83
N TRP A 75 0.56 11.05 10.95
CA TRP A 75 0.11 10.75 9.59
C TRP A 75 1.30 10.41 8.70
N LEU A 76 1.15 9.37 7.88
CA LEU A 76 2.12 8.98 6.86
C LEU A 76 1.41 8.94 5.52
N ILE A 77 1.81 9.80 4.58
CA ILE A 77 1.08 9.99 3.33
C ILE A 77 2.00 9.89 2.11
N ASP A 78 1.47 9.28 1.05
CA ASP A 78 1.94 9.40 -0.31
C ASP A 78 0.81 10.02 -1.14
N PRO A 79 0.96 11.28 -1.56
CA PRO A 79 -0.07 11.98 -2.30
C PRO A 79 -0.38 11.38 -3.66
N LEU A 80 0.62 10.76 -4.32
CA LEU A 80 0.49 10.10 -5.62
C LEU A 80 1.50 8.96 -5.76
N ASP A 81 1.18 7.77 -5.20
CA ASP A 81 1.96 6.56 -5.44
C ASP A 81 1.76 6.07 -6.88
N GLY A 82 2.86 5.89 -7.58
CA GLY A 82 2.85 5.49 -8.98
C GLY A 82 2.92 6.66 -9.95
N THR A 83 3.77 7.66 -9.71
CA THR A 83 3.98 8.80 -10.62
C THR A 83 4.37 8.37 -12.03
N LYS A 84 5.11 7.24 -12.17
CA LYS A 84 5.45 6.65 -13.48
C LYS A 84 4.22 6.09 -14.21
N GLU A 85 3.28 5.54 -13.48
CA GLU A 85 1.99 5.03 -13.97
C GLU A 85 1.06 6.20 -14.35
N PHE A 86 1.09 7.28 -13.57
CA PHE A 86 0.41 8.54 -13.88
C PHE A 86 0.93 9.11 -15.23
N ILE A 87 2.24 9.27 -15.38
CA ILE A 87 2.87 9.77 -16.61
C ILE A 87 2.58 8.86 -17.82
N ALA A 88 2.52 7.54 -17.59
CA ALA A 88 2.22 6.55 -18.62
C ALA A 88 0.71 6.46 -18.95
N HIS A 89 -0.14 7.24 -18.30
CA HIS A 89 -1.61 7.26 -18.49
C HIS A 89 -2.28 5.87 -18.39
N ASN A 90 -1.75 4.96 -17.52
CA ASN A 90 -2.31 3.62 -17.37
C ASN A 90 -3.34 3.49 -16.23
N GLY A 91 -3.58 4.55 -15.47
CA GLY A 91 -4.58 4.62 -14.40
C GLY A 91 -4.26 3.85 -13.11
N GLN A 92 -3.05 3.28 -12.98
CA GLN A 92 -2.65 2.44 -11.84
C GLN A 92 -1.85 3.22 -10.80
N PHE A 93 -2.35 4.36 -10.38
CA PHE A 93 -1.78 5.19 -9.32
C PHE A 93 -2.80 5.41 -8.20
N THR A 94 -2.31 5.72 -7.00
CA THR A 94 -3.14 5.81 -5.80
C THR A 94 -2.76 6.99 -4.92
N VAL A 95 -3.72 7.45 -4.12
CA VAL A 95 -3.51 8.32 -2.94
C VAL A 95 -3.44 7.43 -1.72
N ASN A 96 -2.39 7.53 -0.92
CA ASN A 96 -2.19 6.73 0.29
C ASN A 96 -2.17 7.63 1.52
N ILE A 97 -3.06 7.37 2.48
CA ILE A 97 -3.12 8.07 3.77
C ILE A 97 -3.17 7.04 4.89
N ALA A 98 -2.18 7.05 5.78
CA ALA A 98 -2.12 6.15 6.93
C ALA A 98 -2.03 6.92 8.24
N LEU A 99 -2.70 6.42 9.28
CA LEU A 99 -2.45 6.77 10.68
C LEU A 99 -1.57 5.69 11.29
N ILE A 100 -0.38 6.09 11.71
CA ILE A 100 0.56 5.22 12.41
C ILE A 100 0.45 5.50 13.91
N MET A 101 0.37 4.43 14.71
CA MET A 101 0.44 4.53 16.17
C MET A 101 1.41 3.48 16.70
N ASP A 102 2.39 3.93 17.49
CA ASP A 102 3.45 3.08 18.06
C ASP A 102 4.12 2.18 16.97
N GLY A 103 4.40 2.77 15.80
CA GLY A 103 5.04 2.11 14.67
C GLY A 103 4.15 1.15 13.85
N VAL A 104 2.84 1.10 14.13
CA VAL A 104 1.88 0.21 13.47
C VAL A 104 0.81 1.01 12.72
N PRO A 105 0.52 0.70 11.45
CA PRO A 105 -0.58 1.31 10.73
C PRO A 105 -1.92 0.86 11.32
N ARG A 106 -2.66 1.79 11.94
CA ARG A 106 -3.98 1.52 12.56
C ARG A 106 -5.15 1.92 11.68
N LEU A 107 -4.93 2.89 10.79
CA LEU A 107 -5.88 3.25 9.74
C LEU A 107 -5.12 3.41 8.44
N GLY A 108 -5.72 2.94 7.36
CA GLY A 108 -5.22 3.15 6.00
C GLY A 108 -6.36 3.45 5.04
N VAL A 109 -6.15 4.46 4.23
CA VAL A 109 -7.02 4.80 3.09
C VAL A 109 -6.17 4.77 1.84
N VAL A 110 -6.54 3.92 0.89
CA VAL A 110 -5.96 3.86 -0.46
C VAL A 110 -7.05 4.23 -1.45
N HIS A 111 -6.88 5.33 -2.16
CA HIS A 111 -7.84 5.78 -3.17
C HIS A 111 -7.25 5.66 -4.57
N VAL A 112 -8.03 5.13 -5.51
CA VAL A 112 -7.71 4.98 -6.93
C VAL A 112 -8.51 6.05 -7.71
N PRO A 113 -7.91 7.19 -8.05
CA PRO A 113 -8.67 8.32 -8.62
C PRO A 113 -9.41 7.97 -9.91
N VAL A 114 -8.75 7.27 -10.84
CA VAL A 114 -9.32 6.97 -12.17
C VAL A 114 -10.61 6.17 -12.10
N ASN A 115 -10.75 5.31 -11.09
CA ASN A 115 -11.94 4.46 -10.92
C ASN A 115 -12.88 4.98 -9.84
N ASP A 116 -12.52 6.05 -9.12
CA ASP A 116 -13.18 6.49 -7.88
C ASP A 116 -13.42 5.36 -6.87
N GLU A 117 -12.45 4.44 -6.79
CA GLU A 117 -12.45 3.33 -5.83
C GLU A 117 -11.63 3.72 -4.58
N THR A 118 -12.15 3.43 -3.39
CA THR A 118 -11.42 3.67 -2.15
C THR A 118 -11.42 2.41 -1.28
N TYR A 119 -10.27 2.07 -0.73
CA TYR A 119 -10.05 0.98 0.20
C TYR A 119 -9.78 1.56 1.58
N LEU A 120 -10.51 1.09 2.57
CA LEU A 120 -10.35 1.47 3.98
C LEU A 120 -9.91 0.25 4.79
N GLY A 121 -8.85 0.41 5.57
CA GLY A 121 -8.47 -0.50 6.65
C GLY A 121 -8.51 0.23 7.97
N LEU A 122 -9.21 -0.32 8.97
CA LEU A 122 -9.34 0.24 10.31
C LEU A 122 -9.12 -0.84 11.35
N ASP A 123 -8.13 -0.63 12.21
CA ASP A 123 -7.85 -1.53 13.33
C ASP A 123 -8.85 -1.29 14.47
N LYS A 124 -9.31 -2.36 15.12
CA LYS A 124 -10.25 -2.31 16.24
C LYS A 124 -9.76 -1.43 17.40
N THR A 125 -8.47 -1.30 17.61
CA THR A 125 -7.90 -0.52 18.73
C THR A 125 -8.18 0.98 18.65
N ILE A 126 -8.59 1.47 17.47
CA ILE A 126 -8.97 2.87 17.24
C ILE A 126 -10.39 3.01 16.70
N ALA A 127 -11.08 1.90 16.48
CA ALA A 127 -12.48 1.90 16.07
C ALA A 127 -13.40 2.15 17.29
N ALA A 128 -14.41 3.00 17.12
CA ALA A 128 -15.31 3.38 18.20
C ALA A 128 -16.16 2.21 18.75
N ASP A 129 -16.27 1.11 18.00
CA ASP A 129 -17.03 -0.09 18.32
C ASP A 129 -16.18 -1.35 18.48
N ASP A 130 -14.86 -1.20 18.62
CA ASP A 130 -13.88 -2.30 18.76
C ASP A 130 -13.92 -3.34 17.63
N ILE A 131 -14.37 -2.94 16.42
CA ILE A 131 -14.46 -3.83 15.26
C ILE A 131 -13.42 -3.45 14.20
N THR A 132 -12.55 -4.40 13.84
CA THR A 132 -11.67 -4.26 12.68
C THR A 132 -12.48 -4.25 11.39
N ARG A 133 -12.20 -3.29 10.50
CA ARG A 133 -12.88 -3.14 9.22
C ARG A 133 -11.90 -3.10 8.07
N ALA A 134 -12.20 -3.86 7.03
CA ALA A 134 -11.62 -3.71 5.71
C ALA A 134 -12.77 -3.54 4.72
N GLU A 135 -12.83 -2.41 4.05
CA GLU A 135 -13.99 -2.02 3.24
C GLU A 135 -13.55 -1.40 1.93
N LYS A 136 -14.31 -1.70 0.86
CA LYS A 136 -14.20 -1.04 -0.44
C LYS A 136 -15.39 -0.11 -0.64
N TYR A 137 -15.09 1.07 -1.17
CA TYR A 137 -16.05 2.09 -1.55
C TYR A 137 -15.96 2.36 -3.05
N GLN A 138 -17.08 2.70 -3.65
CA GLN A 138 -17.20 3.17 -5.02
C GLN A 138 -17.94 4.50 -5.01
N ALA A 139 -17.37 5.52 -5.61
CA ALA A 139 -17.95 6.88 -5.64
C ALA A 139 -18.35 7.39 -4.23
N GLY A 140 -17.53 7.09 -3.23
CA GLY A 140 -17.77 7.44 -1.83
C GLY A 140 -18.82 6.59 -1.10
N CYS A 141 -19.52 5.68 -1.78
CA CYS A 141 -20.50 4.78 -1.17
C CYS A 141 -19.86 3.41 -0.87
N LYS A 142 -20.13 2.86 0.33
CA LYS A 142 -19.63 1.53 0.70
C LYS A 142 -20.18 0.48 -0.27
N LEU A 143 -19.25 -0.24 -0.93
CA LEU A 143 -19.57 -1.29 -1.89
C LEU A 143 -19.60 -2.65 -1.22
N ARG A 144 -18.55 -3.01 -0.45
CA ARG A 144 -18.43 -4.32 0.20
C ARG A 144 -17.40 -4.33 1.33
N VAL A 145 -17.50 -5.33 2.19
CA VAL A 145 -16.44 -5.74 3.13
C VAL A 145 -15.39 -6.53 2.36
N LEU A 146 -14.11 -6.32 2.68
CA LEU A 146 -12.99 -7.03 2.09
C LEU A 146 -12.60 -8.21 2.97
N ARG A 147 -12.23 -9.31 2.33
CA ARG A 147 -11.66 -10.49 2.97
C ARG A 147 -10.67 -11.14 2.02
N THR A 148 -9.55 -11.56 2.57
CA THR A 148 -8.55 -12.36 1.86
C THR A 148 -9.07 -13.78 1.63
N ARG A 149 -8.40 -14.55 0.76
CA ARG A 149 -8.73 -15.96 0.52
C ARG A 149 -8.09 -16.87 1.58
N SER A 150 -8.75 -17.98 1.87
CA SER A 150 -8.17 -19.05 2.68
C SER A 150 -7.15 -19.85 1.87
N MET A 151 -5.89 -19.81 2.27
CA MET A 151 -4.83 -20.58 1.62
C MET A 151 -4.93 -22.06 1.92
N ALA A 152 -5.47 -22.45 3.08
CA ALA A 152 -5.74 -23.85 3.41
C ALA A 152 -6.77 -24.47 2.45
N GLU A 153 -7.85 -23.75 2.13
CA GLU A 153 -8.84 -24.19 1.16
C GLU A 153 -8.26 -24.29 -0.26
N ARG A 154 -7.47 -23.27 -0.67
CA ARG A 154 -6.82 -23.26 -1.98
C ARG A 154 -5.86 -24.44 -2.14
N LEU A 155 -5.09 -24.75 -1.11
CA LEU A 155 -4.18 -25.90 -1.09
C LEU A 155 -4.96 -27.23 -1.16
N ALA A 156 -6.01 -27.39 -0.34
CA ALA A 156 -6.83 -28.59 -0.30
C ALA A 156 -7.51 -28.89 -1.66
N HIS A 157 -7.90 -27.84 -2.39
CA HIS A 157 -8.53 -27.98 -3.70
C HIS A 157 -7.55 -27.83 -4.89
N GLN A 158 -6.24 -27.84 -4.63
CA GLN A 158 -5.17 -27.69 -5.63
C GLN A 158 -5.43 -26.51 -6.60
N GLN A 159 -5.88 -25.36 -6.05
CA GLN A 159 -6.12 -24.17 -6.85
C GLN A 159 -4.82 -23.46 -7.20
N PRO A 160 -4.74 -22.78 -8.34
CA PRO A 160 -3.55 -21.98 -8.70
C PRO A 160 -3.22 -20.93 -7.63
N LEU A 161 -1.91 -20.66 -7.41
CA LEU A 161 -1.45 -19.56 -6.58
C LEU A 161 -1.33 -18.28 -7.43
N ASP A 162 -2.08 -17.24 -7.09
CA ASP A 162 -2.02 -15.96 -7.77
C ASP A 162 -0.99 -15.04 -7.10
N VAL A 163 0.14 -14.79 -7.79
CA VAL A 163 1.26 -13.97 -7.30
C VAL A 163 1.28 -12.63 -8.02
N LEU A 164 1.27 -11.55 -7.26
CA LEU A 164 1.42 -10.19 -7.78
C LEU A 164 2.91 -9.82 -7.89
N MET A 165 3.29 -9.28 -9.03
CA MET A 165 4.64 -8.82 -9.31
C MET A 165 4.63 -7.33 -9.64
N SER A 166 5.74 -6.66 -9.42
CA SER A 166 5.93 -5.29 -9.91
C SER A 166 6.01 -5.30 -11.44
N LEU A 167 5.41 -4.32 -12.09
CA LEU A 167 5.45 -4.16 -13.55
C LEU A 167 6.89 -4.00 -14.09
N ARG A 168 7.81 -3.47 -13.28
CA ARG A 168 9.12 -2.98 -13.75
C ARG A 168 10.33 -3.58 -13.04
N HIS A 169 10.16 -4.39 -12.00
CA HIS A 169 11.26 -4.87 -11.17
C HIS A 169 11.25 -6.40 -11.09
N GLY A 170 12.06 -7.02 -11.93
CA GLY A 170 12.47 -8.42 -11.80
C GLY A 170 13.89 -8.48 -11.26
N SER A 171 14.13 -9.19 -10.15
CA SER A 171 15.47 -9.46 -9.62
C SER A 171 15.75 -10.96 -9.64
N ALA A 172 17.02 -11.33 -9.54
CA ALA A 172 17.41 -12.75 -9.44
C ALA A 172 16.79 -13.40 -8.18
N GLU A 173 16.70 -12.63 -7.09
CA GLU A 173 16.07 -13.11 -5.85
C GLU A 173 14.57 -13.36 -6.05
N ALA A 174 13.87 -12.48 -6.80
CA ALA A 174 12.46 -12.68 -7.13
C ALA A 174 12.25 -13.93 -8.00
N ALA A 175 13.14 -14.18 -8.95
CA ALA A 175 13.11 -15.39 -9.77
C ALA A 175 13.31 -16.65 -8.92
N ALA A 176 14.34 -16.67 -8.07
CA ALA A 176 14.60 -17.78 -7.15
C ALA A 176 13.45 -18.05 -6.19
N LEU A 177 12.81 -17.00 -5.67
CA LEU A 177 11.62 -17.12 -4.82
C LEU A 177 10.45 -17.78 -5.59
N MET A 178 10.25 -17.39 -6.85
CA MET A 178 9.21 -17.97 -7.70
C MET A 178 9.47 -19.44 -8.02
N GLU A 179 10.73 -19.85 -8.20
CA GLU A 179 11.10 -21.27 -8.38
C GLU A 179 10.80 -22.10 -7.12
N LYS A 180 11.15 -21.59 -5.94
CA LYS A 180 10.79 -22.24 -4.67
C LYS A 180 9.27 -22.39 -4.52
N LEU A 181 8.51 -21.34 -4.78
CA LEU A 181 7.05 -21.39 -4.72
C LEU A 181 6.48 -22.44 -5.69
N GLN A 182 7.01 -22.49 -6.92
CA GLN A 182 6.57 -23.46 -7.93
C GLN A 182 6.89 -24.91 -7.53
N ALA A 183 8.01 -25.13 -6.84
CA ALA A 183 8.37 -26.46 -6.33
C ALA A 183 7.50 -26.90 -5.14
N ALA A 184 7.06 -25.93 -4.31
CA ALA A 184 6.33 -26.20 -3.07
C ALA A 184 4.79 -26.19 -3.24
N TRP A 185 4.26 -25.46 -4.22
CA TRP A 185 2.82 -25.36 -4.45
C TRP A 185 2.34 -26.43 -5.44
N PRO A 186 1.28 -27.22 -5.13
CA PRO A 186 0.88 -28.37 -5.93
C PRO A 186 0.11 -28.04 -7.23
N ALA A 187 -0.11 -26.75 -7.49
CA ALA A 187 -0.87 -26.27 -8.66
C ALA A 187 -0.09 -25.17 -9.40
N PRO A 188 -0.52 -24.72 -10.60
CA PRO A 188 0.14 -23.66 -11.32
C PRO A 188 0.24 -22.34 -10.52
N ILE A 189 1.30 -21.56 -10.75
CA ILE A 189 1.44 -20.20 -10.25
C ILE A 189 1.09 -19.21 -11.36
N ASN A 190 0.03 -18.44 -11.13
CA ASN A 190 -0.35 -17.35 -12.01
C ASN A 190 0.41 -16.08 -11.61
N ARG A 191 1.19 -15.53 -12.52
CA ARG A 191 1.87 -14.24 -12.33
C ARG A 191 0.99 -13.13 -12.88
N ARG A 192 0.66 -12.16 -12.04
CA ARG A 192 -0.12 -10.98 -12.41
C ARG A 192 0.67 -9.72 -12.05
N SER A 193 0.49 -8.65 -12.79
CA SER A 193 1.12 -7.36 -12.53
C SER A 193 0.09 -6.32 -12.16
N ALA A 194 0.44 -5.45 -11.21
CA ALA A 194 -0.31 -4.25 -10.89
C ALA A 194 0.67 -3.13 -10.47
N GLY A 195 0.28 -1.88 -10.69
CA GLY A 195 1.02 -0.70 -10.25
C GLY A 195 0.79 -0.39 -8.77
N SER A 196 1.58 0.50 -8.21
CA SER A 196 1.45 1.14 -6.90
C SER A 196 1.03 0.24 -5.73
N SER A 197 0.40 0.79 -4.71
CA SER A 197 -0.16 0.10 -3.54
C SER A 197 -1.40 -0.76 -3.87
N LEU A 198 -1.94 -0.70 -5.09
CA LEU A 198 -3.04 -1.55 -5.58
C LEU A 198 -2.78 -3.05 -5.37
N LYS A 199 -1.53 -3.49 -5.35
CA LYS A 199 -1.17 -4.91 -5.11
C LYS A 199 -1.68 -5.41 -3.77
N PHE A 200 -1.54 -4.62 -2.71
CA PHE A 200 -2.09 -4.95 -1.39
C PHE A 200 -3.62 -4.99 -1.41
N CYS A 201 -4.25 -4.01 -2.10
CA CYS A 201 -5.69 -3.96 -2.24
C CYS A 201 -6.24 -5.20 -2.95
N ARG A 202 -5.54 -5.72 -3.99
CA ARG A 202 -5.92 -6.96 -4.68
C ARG A 202 -5.81 -8.19 -3.78
N LEU A 203 -4.80 -8.24 -2.88
CA LEU A 203 -4.74 -9.28 -1.84
C LEU A 203 -5.93 -9.15 -0.88
N ALA A 204 -6.22 -7.93 -0.40
CA ALA A 204 -7.34 -7.67 0.51
C ALA A 204 -8.71 -8.00 -0.10
N GLU A 205 -8.86 -7.86 -1.43
CA GLU A 205 -10.06 -8.25 -2.18
C GLU A 205 -10.19 -9.77 -2.36
N GLY A 206 -9.16 -10.55 -2.04
CA GLY A 206 -9.09 -11.97 -2.35
C GLY A 206 -8.92 -12.24 -3.86
N LEU A 207 -8.30 -11.34 -4.61
CA LEU A 207 -8.02 -11.49 -6.04
C LEU A 207 -6.60 -12.00 -6.33
N ALA A 208 -5.75 -12.02 -5.31
CA ALA A 208 -4.41 -12.60 -5.34
C ALA A 208 -4.06 -13.13 -3.95
N ASP A 209 -2.95 -13.87 -3.86
CA ASP A 209 -2.56 -14.60 -2.66
C ASP A 209 -1.25 -14.09 -2.07
N PHE A 210 -0.32 -13.66 -2.91
CA PHE A 210 1.04 -13.34 -2.52
C PHE A 210 1.63 -12.17 -3.32
N TYR A 211 2.35 -11.27 -2.64
CA TYR A 211 3.10 -10.18 -3.25
C TYR A 211 4.47 -10.04 -2.57
N PRO A 212 5.55 -10.54 -3.17
CA PRO A 212 6.91 -10.29 -2.72
C PRO A 212 7.40 -8.94 -3.26
N ARG A 213 8.03 -8.14 -2.39
CA ARG A 213 8.71 -6.91 -2.77
C ARG A 213 10.16 -6.95 -2.28
N LEU A 214 11.07 -7.28 -3.19
CA LEU A 214 12.50 -7.41 -2.93
C LEU A 214 13.32 -6.21 -3.46
N ALA A 215 12.63 -5.21 -4.03
CA ALA A 215 13.21 -3.96 -4.47
C ALA A 215 12.80 -2.81 -3.53
N PRO A 216 13.60 -1.72 -3.43
CA PRO A 216 13.32 -0.61 -2.52
C PRO A 216 11.94 -0.01 -2.70
N THR A 217 11.33 0.38 -1.59
CA THR A 217 10.12 1.20 -1.46
C THR A 217 10.26 2.06 -0.21
N CYS A 218 9.51 3.14 -0.13
CA CYS A 218 9.44 3.96 1.06
C CYS A 218 8.28 3.53 1.97
N GLU A 219 8.34 3.95 3.23
CA GLU A 219 7.30 3.65 4.23
C GLU A 219 5.91 4.13 3.79
N TRP A 220 5.80 5.29 3.13
CA TRP A 220 4.54 5.85 2.64
C TRP A 220 3.91 5.06 1.49
N ASP A 221 4.70 4.28 0.70
CA ASP A 221 4.19 3.40 -0.37
C ASP A 221 3.39 2.20 0.20
N THR A 222 3.60 1.88 1.48
CA THR A 222 3.12 0.61 2.05
C THR A 222 2.14 0.76 3.22
N ALA A 223 2.29 1.77 4.05
CA ALA A 223 1.60 1.85 5.34
C ALA A 223 0.06 1.82 5.22
N ALA A 224 -0.51 2.65 4.33
CA ALA A 224 -1.96 2.69 4.15
C ALA A 224 -2.50 1.35 3.66
N ALA A 225 -1.83 0.78 2.66
CA ALA A 225 -2.24 -0.48 2.05
C ALA A 225 -2.00 -1.69 2.95
N GLN A 226 -0.97 -1.65 3.83
CA GLN A 226 -0.78 -2.65 4.88
C GLN A 226 -1.97 -2.65 5.86
N ALA A 227 -2.44 -1.47 6.31
CA ALA A 227 -3.60 -1.41 7.19
C ALA A 227 -4.83 -2.05 6.53
N VAL A 228 -5.06 -1.80 5.24
CA VAL A 228 -6.16 -2.42 4.47
C VAL A 228 -6.01 -3.94 4.42
N LEU A 229 -4.82 -4.44 4.06
CA LEU A 229 -4.57 -5.88 3.94
C LEU A 229 -4.69 -6.61 5.27
N VAL A 230 -4.09 -6.06 6.33
CA VAL A 230 -4.15 -6.67 7.68
C VAL A 230 -5.58 -6.69 8.19
N ALA A 231 -6.34 -5.63 8.01
CA ALA A 231 -7.76 -5.58 8.39
C ALA A 231 -8.62 -6.58 7.60
N ALA A 232 -8.21 -6.96 6.38
CA ALA A 232 -8.88 -7.96 5.55
C ALA A 232 -8.52 -9.42 5.92
N GLY A 233 -7.55 -9.64 6.82
CA GLY A 233 -7.10 -10.98 7.25
C GLY A 233 -5.75 -11.41 6.66
N GLY A 234 -5.06 -10.53 5.95
CA GLY A 234 -3.70 -10.76 5.45
C GLY A 234 -2.61 -10.31 6.42
N MET A 235 -1.36 -10.38 5.96
CA MET A 235 -0.19 -9.94 6.72
C MET A 235 0.88 -9.34 5.81
N VAL A 236 1.74 -8.49 6.40
CA VAL A 236 2.94 -7.95 5.76
C VAL A 236 4.11 -8.14 6.70
N VAL A 237 5.14 -8.82 6.24
CA VAL A 237 6.32 -9.16 7.04
C VAL A 237 7.61 -8.83 6.29
N ARG A 238 8.67 -8.63 7.03
CA ARG A 238 10.02 -8.55 6.47
C ARG A 238 10.39 -9.87 5.82
N ALA A 239 11.03 -9.82 4.66
CA ALA A 239 11.42 -11.02 3.93
C ALA A 239 12.56 -11.80 4.61
N ASP A 240 13.41 -11.12 5.38
CA ASP A 240 14.58 -11.70 6.06
C ASP A 240 14.23 -12.39 7.38
N THR A 241 13.33 -11.80 8.18
CA THR A 241 13.06 -12.25 9.57
C THR A 241 11.66 -12.79 9.78
N PHE A 242 10.74 -12.56 8.84
CA PHE A 242 9.30 -12.79 9.02
C PHE A 242 8.66 -11.97 10.17
N ALA A 243 9.38 -11.01 10.74
CA ALA A 243 8.80 -10.07 11.68
C ALA A 243 7.80 -9.13 10.97
N PRO A 244 6.74 -8.69 11.64
CA PRO A 244 5.82 -7.70 11.07
C PRO A 244 6.58 -6.46 10.58
N LEU A 245 6.15 -5.90 9.44
CA LEU A 245 6.68 -4.64 8.95
C LEU A 245 6.22 -3.51 9.86
N SER A 246 7.16 -2.70 10.34
CA SER A 246 6.92 -1.57 11.25
C SER A 246 7.55 -0.29 10.68
N TYR A 247 7.10 0.85 11.18
CA TYR A 247 7.31 2.17 10.59
C TYR A 247 8.06 3.09 11.55
N ASN A 248 8.81 4.05 11.00
CA ASN A 248 9.55 5.06 11.75
C ASN A 248 10.54 4.45 12.76
N THR A 249 11.28 3.43 12.34
CA THR A 249 12.20 2.68 13.22
C THR A 249 13.65 3.11 13.10
N SER A 250 14.00 3.95 12.12
CA SER A 250 15.37 4.39 11.83
C SER A 250 15.39 5.76 11.15
N GLU A 251 16.58 6.31 10.89
CA GLU A 251 16.73 7.54 10.08
C GLU A 251 16.19 7.37 8.67
N SER A 252 16.43 6.20 8.07
CA SER A 252 15.90 5.87 6.73
C SER A 252 14.39 5.56 6.80
N VAL A 253 13.66 6.09 5.84
CA VAL A 253 12.25 5.73 5.59
C VAL A 253 12.09 4.68 4.48
N LEU A 254 13.21 4.04 4.07
CA LEU A 254 13.17 2.91 3.16
C LEU A 254 12.71 1.65 3.89
N ASN A 255 11.76 0.96 3.30
CA ASN A 255 11.35 -0.35 3.76
C ASN A 255 12.46 -1.39 3.54
N PRO A 256 12.63 -2.37 4.43
CA PRO A 256 13.31 -3.61 4.07
C PRO A 256 12.52 -4.34 2.99
N SER A 257 13.15 -5.32 2.31
CA SER A 257 12.41 -6.27 1.49
C SER A 257 11.28 -6.92 2.31
N PHE A 258 10.09 -7.04 1.72
CA PHE A 258 8.93 -7.55 2.44
C PHE A 258 8.11 -8.54 1.60
N LEU A 259 7.26 -9.29 2.31
CA LEU A 259 6.30 -10.22 1.75
C LEU A 259 4.91 -9.83 2.25
N ALA A 260 3.98 -9.55 1.31
CA ALA A 260 2.58 -9.35 1.62
C ALA A 260 1.79 -10.60 1.23
N MET A 261 0.99 -11.10 2.16
CA MET A 261 0.33 -12.40 2.09
C MET A 261 -1.15 -12.27 2.39
N GLY A 262 -1.98 -12.94 1.59
CA GLY A 262 -3.43 -12.86 1.67
C GLY A 262 -4.07 -13.67 2.80
N ASP A 263 -3.32 -14.45 3.58
CA ASP A 263 -3.88 -15.25 4.69
C ASP A 263 -2.86 -15.26 5.84
N ALA A 264 -3.16 -14.54 6.92
CA ALA A 264 -2.30 -14.48 8.10
C ALA A 264 -2.28 -15.78 8.92
N ASN A 265 -3.26 -16.66 8.72
CA ASN A 265 -3.36 -17.94 9.45
C ASN A 265 -2.64 -19.09 8.74
N PHE A 266 -2.23 -18.91 7.48
CA PHE A 266 -1.50 -19.93 6.74
C PHE A 266 0.00 -19.93 7.10
N ASN A 267 0.61 -21.11 7.16
CA ASN A 267 2.04 -21.26 7.44
C ASN A 267 2.88 -20.99 6.19
N TRP A 268 3.01 -19.72 5.80
CA TRP A 268 3.82 -19.29 4.66
C TRP A 268 5.30 -19.63 4.78
N GLN A 269 5.84 -19.70 6.02
CA GLN A 269 7.23 -20.04 6.22
C GLN A 269 7.56 -21.45 5.72
N SER A 270 6.63 -22.39 5.88
CA SER A 270 6.84 -23.77 5.39
C SER A 270 6.85 -23.85 3.86
N LEU A 271 6.19 -22.91 3.17
CA LEU A 271 6.12 -22.82 1.72
C LEU A 271 7.36 -22.12 1.12
N LEU A 272 7.99 -21.21 1.89
CA LEU A 272 9.05 -20.32 1.41
C LEU A 272 10.47 -20.78 1.81
N ARG A 273 10.58 -21.78 2.68
CA ARG A 273 11.85 -22.42 3.07
C ARG A 273 12.29 -23.41 2.00
#